data_cdd0e25110595ddf0181f62b88fa8725
#
_entry.id   cdd0e25110595ddf0181f62b88fa8725
#
_cell.length_a   1.000
_cell.length_b   1.000
_cell.length_c   1.000
_cell.angle_alpha   90.00
_cell.angle_beta   90.00
_cell.angle_gamma   90.00
#
_symmetry.space_group_name_H-M   'P 1'
#
loop_
_entity.id
_entity.type
_entity.pdbx_description
1 polymer ?
#
loop_
_entity_poly.entity_id
_entity_poly.type
_entity_poly.pdbx_seq_one_letter_code
_entity_poly.pdbx_strand_id
1 'polypeptide(L)'
;MSVDVKIKGLDEVLAHMENINPRIDRELTSTMNQEGISWRDDVRANTPVDSGVLRGAMTLDGVHKTGSGFEMSLVNNTEYAQYVEFGHRTPGGKSTVKGFYMMKKGTVRLEKRLPDALERAMAKALEG
;
A
#
# COMPACT_ATOMS: atom_id res chain seq x y z
N MET A 1 17.06 -8.45 -3.89
CA MET A 1 16.16 -8.44 -2.73
C MET A 1 15.07 -7.42 -2.93
N SER A 2 13.88 -7.70 -2.49
CA SER A 2 12.74 -6.80 -2.66
C SER A 2 12.04 -6.54 -1.33
N VAL A 3 11.32 -5.42 -1.26
CA VAL A 3 10.39 -5.14 -0.17
C VAL A 3 9.00 -5.11 -0.78
N ASP A 4 8.10 -5.89 -0.19
CA ASP A 4 6.73 -6.03 -0.66
C ASP A 4 5.79 -5.86 0.54
N VAL A 5 4.94 -4.84 0.49
CA VAL A 5 3.94 -4.58 1.51
C VAL A 5 2.56 -4.77 0.92
N LYS A 6 1.77 -5.62 1.57
CA LYS A 6 0.44 -5.98 1.08
C LYS A 6 -0.64 -5.50 2.05
N ILE A 7 -1.65 -4.84 1.51
CA ILE A 7 -2.84 -4.40 2.24
C ILE A 7 -4.03 -5.23 1.79
N LYS A 8 -4.76 -5.77 2.75
CA LYS A 8 -6.03 -6.44 2.51
C LYS A 8 -7.15 -5.52 2.94
N GLY A 9 -8.04 -5.19 2.01
CA GLY A 9 -8.97 -4.09 2.19
C GLY A 9 -10.30 -4.42 2.85
N LEU A 10 -10.80 -5.66 2.77
CA LEU A 10 -12.16 -5.97 3.19
C LEU A 10 -12.25 -7.34 3.82
N ASP A 11 -13.24 -7.49 4.72
CA ASP A 11 -13.54 -8.76 5.34
C ASP A 11 -14.63 -9.53 4.53
N GLU A 12 -14.97 -10.72 4.99
CA GLU A 12 -15.93 -11.60 4.33
C GLU A 12 -17.32 -10.98 4.20
N VAL A 13 -17.74 -10.17 5.17
CA VAL A 13 -19.06 -9.53 5.16
C VAL A 13 -19.17 -8.58 3.98
N LEU A 14 -18.17 -7.73 3.78
CA LEU A 14 -18.15 -6.79 2.67
C LEU A 14 -18.02 -7.51 1.33
N ALA A 15 -17.19 -8.53 1.25
CA ALA A 15 -17.07 -9.35 0.04
C ALA A 15 -18.39 -10.01 -0.33
N HIS A 16 -19.15 -10.45 0.67
CA HIS A 16 -20.47 -11.03 0.45
C HIS A 16 -21.46 -10.00 -0.09
N MET A 17 -21.44 -8.77 0.42
CA MET A 17 -22.29 -7.68 -0.04
C MET A 17 -22.01 -7.30 -1.50
N GLU A 18 -20.77 -7.40 -1.96
CA GLU A 18 -20.41 -7.14 -3.36
C GLU A 18 -21.17 -8.04 -4.33
N ASN A 19 -21.35 -9.29 -3.96
CA ASN A 19 -22.07 -10.26 -4.80
C ASN A 19 -23.53 -9.89 -4.99
N ILE A 20 -24.09 -9.09 -4.07
CA ILE A 20 -25.49 -8.64 -4.12
C ILE A 20 -25.62 -7.37 -4.94
N ASN A 21 -24.63 -6.48 -4.88
CA ASN A 21 -24.69 -5.17 -5.51
C ASN A 21 -23.40 -4.86 -6.30
N PRO A 22 -23.44 -4.93 -7.64
CA PRO A 22 -22.28 -4.63 -8.48
C PRO A 22 -21.74 -3.21 -8.33
N ARG A 23 -22.55 -2.26 -7.87
CA ARG A 23 -22.10 -0.87 -7.65
C ARG A 23 -21.15 -0.81 -6.47
N ILE A 24 -21.37 -1.61 -5.43
CA ILE A 24 -20.47 -1.70 -4.29
C ILE A 24 -19.10 -2.16 -4.77
N ASP A 25 -19.05 -3.19 -5.60
CA ASP A 25 -17.80 -3.69 -6.17
C ASP A 25 -17.04 -2.59 -6.92
N ARG A 26 -17.73 -1.87 -7.81
CA ARG A 26 -17.09 -0.81 -8.60
C ARG A 26 -16.56 0.33 -7.74
N GLU A 27 -17.38 0.80 -6.79
CA GLU A 27 -16.98 1.92 -5.92
C GLU A 27 -15.83 1.53 -4.99
N LEU A 28 -15.85 0.33 -4.42
CA LEU A 28 -14.79 -0.14 -3.56
C LEU A 28 -13.48 -0.37 -4.34
N THR A 29 -13.56 -0.96 -5.52
CA THR A 29 -12.40 -1.18 -6.38
C THR A 29 -11.77 0.15 -6.79
N SER A 30 -12.58 1.11 -7.21
CA SER A 30 -12.13 2.44 -7.60
C SER A 30 -11.44 3.14 -6.42
N THR A 31 -12.05 3.09 -5.25
CA THR A 31 -11.50 3.71 -4.04
C THR A 31 -10.19 3.06 -3.61
N MET A 32 -10.11 1.73 -3.64
CA MET A 32 -8.88 1.02 -3.34
C MET A 32 -7.75 1.41 -4.29
N ASN A 33 -8.04 1.52 -5.58
CA ASN A 33 -7.04 1.95 -6.56
C ASN A 33 -6.57 3.39 -6.31
N GLN A 34 -7.48 4.30 -6.02
CA GLN A 34 -7.13 5.69 -5.71
C GLN A 34 -6.28 5.80 -4.45
N GLU A 35 -6.66 5.07 -3.41
CA GLU A 35 -5.89 5.04 -2.16
C GLU A 35 -4.53 4.37 -2.36
N GLY A 36 -4.45 3.37 -3.22
CA GLY A 36 -3.19 2.74 -3.58
C GLY A 36 -2.22 3.70 -4.27
N ILE A 37 -2.73 4.50 -5.21
CA ILE A 37 -1.93 5.52 -5.90
C ILE A 37 -1.43 6.56 -4.89
N SER A 38 -2.29 7.03 -3.99
CA SER A 38 -1.91 7.96 -2.94
C SER A 38 -0.86 7.35 -2.00
N TRP A 39 -1.00 6.09 -1.67
CA TRP A 39 -0.04 5.34 -0.87
C TRP A 39 1.33 5.28 -1.54
N ARG A 40 1.36 4.90 -2.82
CA ARG A 40 2.61 4.88 -3.60
C ARG A 40 3.27 6.25 -3.62
N ASP A 41 2.50 7.30 -3.91
CA ASP A 41 3.02 8.66 -4.03
C ASP A 41 3.51 9.18 -2.68
N ASP A 42 2.82 8.86 -1.59
CA ASP A 42 3.23 9.18 -0.22
C ASP A 42 4.57 8.52 0.11
N VAL A 43 4.70 7.23 -0.16
CA VAL A 43 5.95 6.51 0.11
C VAL A 43 7.09 7.06 -0.75
N ARG A 44 6.83 7.34 -2.03
CA ARG A 44 7.82 7.97 -2.92
C ARG A 44 8.28 9.31 -2.37
N ALA A 45 7.36 10.14 -1.92
CA ALA A 45 7.68 11.47 -1.40
C ALA A 45 8.56 11.41 -0.15
N ASN A 46 8.45 10.34 0.62
CA ASN A 46 9.19 10.14 1.87
C ASN A 46 10.39 9.19 1.73
N THR A 47 10.71 8.79 0.51
CA THR A 47 11.87 7.95 0.22
C THR A 47 13.09 8.83 0.01
N PRO A 48 14.24 8.52 0.66
CA PRO A 48 15.47 9.27 0.42
C PRO A 48 15.89 9.24 -1.04
N VAL A 49 16.39 10.36 -1.55
CA VAL A 49 16.75 10.51 -2.96
C VAL A 49 18.24 10.78 -3.09
N ASP A 50 19.02 9.73 -3.29
CA ASP A 50 20.41 9.90 -3.72
C ASP A 50 20.50 9.91 -5.24
N SER A 51 19.86 8.96 -5.91
CA SER A 51 19.90 8.83 -7.37
C SER A 51 18.53 8.86 -8.04
N GLY A 52 17.46 8.85 -7.27
CA GLY A 52 16.10 8.72 -7.79
C GLY A 52 15.70 7.30 -8.18
N VAL A 53 16.64 6.37 -8.25
CA VAL A 53 16.37 4.98 -8.65
C VAL A 53 15.46 4.31 -7.63
N LEU A 54 15.76 4.44 -6.35
CA LEU A 54 14.96 3.84 -5.28
C LEU A 54 13.52 4.38 -5.27
N ARG A 55 13.39 5.71 -5.34
CA ARG A 55 12.09 6.37 -5.38
C ARG A 55 11.27 5.95 -6.60
N GLY A 56 11.89 5.96 -7.77
CA GLY A 56 11.24 5.62 -9.03
C GLY A 56 10.85 4.15 -9.14
N ALA A 57 11.52 3.27 -8.41
CA ALA A 57 11.23 1.84 -8.44
C ALA A 57 10.10 1.42 -7.50
N MET A 58 9.52 2.36 -6.76
CA MET A 58 8.36 2.09 -5.90
C MET A 58 7.15 1.83 -6.81
N THR A 59 6.68 0.60 -6.83
CA THR A 59 5.65 0.15 -7.78
C THR A 59 4.43 -0.36 -7.06
N LEU A 60 3.27 0.15 -7.44
CA LEU A 60 2.00 -0.35 -6.96
C LEU A 60 1.55 -1.54 -7.82
N ASP A 61 1.41 -2.70 -7.20
CA ASP A 61 0.66 -3.79 -7.77
C ASP A 61 -0.80 -3.54 -7.38
N GLY A 62 -1.63 -3.27 -8.37
CA GLY A 62 -2.98 -2.78 -8.17
C GLY A 62 -3.90 -3.73 -7.44
N VAL A 63 -5.16 -3.38 -7.41
CA VAL A 63 -6.17 -4.12 -6.65
C VAL A 63 -6.45 -5.48 -7.28
N HIS A 64 -6.40 -6.52 -6.46
CA HIS A 64 -6.81 -7.87 -6.82
C HIS A 64 -7.94 -8.32 -5.92
N LYS A 65 -8.96 -8.92 -6.48
CA LYS A 65 -10.03 -9.53 -5.72
C LYS A 65 -9.58 -10.88 -5.20
N THR A 66 -9.90 -11.14 -3.94
CA THR A 66 -9.65 -12.44 -3.29
C THR A 66 -10.98 -13.03 -2.86
N GLY A 67 -10.97 -14.27 -2.38
CA GLY A 67 -12.20 -14.92 -1.88
C GLY A 67 -12.82 -14.20 -0.69
N SER A 68 -12.06 -13.36 0.03
CA SER A 68 -12.51 -12.68 1.24
C SER A 68 -12.41 -11.14 1.16
N GLY A 69 -12.16 -10.58 -0.03
CA GLY A 69 -12.10 -9.12 -0.18
C GLY A 69 -11.15 -8.69 -1.28
N PHE A 70 -10.42 -7.61 -0.98
CA PHE A 70 -9.45 -7.02 -1.91
C PHE A 70 -8.07 -7.00 -1.29
N GLU A 71 -7.06 -7.06 -2.14
CA GLU A 71 -5.68 -6.80 -1.72
C GLU A 71 -4.95 -5.98 -2.76
N MET A 72 -3.93 -5.24 -2.32
CA MET A 72 -3.01 -4.53 -3.18
C MET A 72 -1.64 -4.54 -2.53
N SER A 73 -0.58 -4.38 -3.33
CA SER A 73 0.79 -4.44 -2.85
C SER A 73 1.60 -3.27 -3.33
N LEU A 74 2.54 -2.83 -2.51
CA LEU A 74 3.55 -1.86 -2.88
C LEU A 74 4.90 -2.57 -2.83
N VAL A 75 5.64 -2.53 -3.94
CA VAL A 75 6.86 -3.34 -4.12
C VAL A 75 8.01 -2.44 -4.55
N ASN A 76 9.18 -2.70 -4.00
CA ASN A 76 10.42 -2.11 -4.48
C ASN A 76 11.47 -3.21 -4.61
N ASN A 77 11.88 -3.48 -5.85
CA ASN A 77 12.82 -4.55 -6.19
C ASN A 77 14.27 -4.10 -6.32
N THR A 78 14.59 -2.85 -5.98
CA THR A 78 15.97 -2.41 -6.01
C THR A 78 16.79 -3.11 -4.93
N GLU A 79 18.09 -3.27 -5.19
CA GLU A 79 19.00 -3.92 -4.24
C GLU A 79 19.09 -3.18 -2.91
N TYR A 80 18.89 -1.86 -2.94
CA TYR A 80 19.04 -1.02 -1.75
C TYR A 80 17.77 -0.92 -0.91
N ALA A 81 16.61 -1.32 -1.44
CA ALA A 81 15.33 -1.08 -0.79
C ALA A 81 15.28 -1.62 0.63
N GLN A 82 15.75 -2.84 0.83
CA GLN A 82 15.77 -3.49 2.13
C GLN A 82 16.64 -2.74 3.12
N TYR A 83 17.81 -2.29 2.69
CA TYR A 83 18.75 -1.58 3.56
C TYR A 83 18.21 -0.21 3.96
N VAL A 84 17.56 0.48 3.04
CA VAL A 84 16.96 1.80 3.32
C VAL A 84 15.76 1.65 4.23
N GLU A 85 14.91 0.68 3.97
CA GLU A 85 13.70 0.44 4.78
C GLU A 85 14.06 0.06 6.23
N PHE A 86 14.93 -0.94 6.39
CA PHE A 86 15.17 -1.56 7.69
C PHE A 86 16.49 -1.14 8.35
N GLY A 87 17.36 -0.46 7.60
CA GLY A 87 18.69 -0.15 8.08
C GLY A 87 19.66 -1.31 7.85
N HIS A 88 20.90 -1.10 8.20
CA HIS A 88 21.94 -2.10 7.99
C HIS A 88 23.16 -1.81 8.87
N ARG A 89 24.05 -2.78 8.99
CA ARG A 89 25.35 -2.59 9.62
C ARG A 89 26.32 -1.96 8.63
N THR A 90 27.20 -1.10 9.14
CA THR A 90 28.28 -0.57 8.31
C THR A 90 29.30 -1.67 8.00
N PRO A 91 30.14 -1.51 6.94
CA PRO A 91 31.21 -2.44 6.66
C PRO A 91 32.08 -2.64 7.89
N GLY A 92 32.37 -3.90 8.23
CA GLY A 92 33.13 -4.27 9.42
C GLY A 92 32.29 -4.44 10.68
N GLY A 93 30.98 -4.12 10.64
CA GLY A 93 30.05 -4.37 11.75
C GLY A 93 30.23 -3.48 12.96
N LYS A 94 30.95 -2.35 12.85
CA LYS A 94 31.27 -1.46 13.98
C LYS A 94 30.15 -0.56 14.40
N SER A 95 29.22 -0.26 13.48
CA SER A 95 28.05 0.57 13.76
C SER A 95 26.88 0.14 12.89
N THR A 96 25.74 0.76 13.13
CA THR A 96 24.51 0.49 12.35
C THR A 96 23.99 1.79 11.76
N VAL A 97 23.39 1.68 10.59
CA VAL A 97 22.64 2.78 9.95
C VAL A 97 21.15 2.50 10.17
N LYS A 98 20.46 3.48 10.73
CA LYS A 98 19.03 3.38 11.00
C LYS A 98 18.22 3.29 9.71
N GLY A 99 17.18 2.45 9.71
CA GLY A 99 16.21 2.41 8.61
C GLY A 99 15.33 3.65 8.57
N PHE A 100 14.85 3.98 7.39
CA PHE A 100 13.89 5.08 7.20
C PHE A 100 12.44 4.65 7.39
N TYR A 101 12.16 3.37 7.21
CA TYR A 101 10.80 2.81 7.33
C TYR A 101 9.77 3.57 6.49
N MET A 102 10.16 4.02 5.29
CA MET A 102 9.28 4.79 4.42
C MET A 102 8.04 3.99 3.99
N MET A 103 8.20 2.70 3.73
CA MET A 103 7.08 1.84 3.37
C MET A 103 6.20 1.55 4.58
N LYS A 104 6.80 1.22 5.72
CA LYS A 104 6.07 0.96 6.96
C LYS A 104 5.25 2.17 7.40
N LYS A 105 5.88 3.34 7.44
CA LYS A 105 5.22 4.59 7.86
C LYS A 105 4.08 4.96 6.90
N GLY A 106 4.31 4.83 5.60
CA GLY A 106 3.29 5.08 4.59
C GLY A 106 2.12 4.11 4.71
N THR A 107 2.41 2.85 5.02
CA THR A 107 1.39 1.83 5.22
C THR A 107 0.53 2.12 6.45
N VAL A 108 1.14 2.56 7.55
CA VAL A 108 0.40 2.97 8.75
C VAL A 108 -0.54 4.13 8.43
N ARG A 109 -0.08 5.12 7.67
CA ARG A 109 -0.94 6.24 7.26
C ARG A 109 -2.11 5.77 6.40
N LEU A 110 -1.86 4.86 5.46
CA LEU A 110 -2.91 4.27 4.63
C LEU A 110 -3.93 3.52 5.49
N GLU A 111 -3.47 2.68 6.40
CA GLU A 111 -4.34 1.89 7.25
C GLU A 111 -5.25 2.74 8.11
N LYS A 112 -4.80 3.92 8.52
CA LYS A 112 -5.61 4.85 9.32
C LYS A 112 -6.73 5.51 8.52
N ARG A 113 -6.49 5.81 7.23
CA ARG A 113 -7.50 6.50 6.41
C ARG A 113 -8.38 5.57 5.58
N LEU A 114 -7.90 4.35 5.33
CA LEU A 114 -8.58 3.42 4.43
C LEU A 114 -10.00 3.02 4.87
N PRO A 115 -10.24 2.70 6.17
CA PRO A 115 -11.60 2.34 6.60
C PRO A 115 -12.62 3.42 6.29
N ASP A 116 -12.30 4.69 6.56
CA ASP A 116 -13.21 5.80 6.28
C ASP A 116 -13.43 5.98 4.78
N ALA A 117 -12.40 5.82 3.98
CA ALA A 117 -12.51 5.91 2.52
C ALA A 117 -13.43 4.82 1.97
N LEU A 118 -13.28 3.59 2.45
CA LEU A 118 -14.12 2.47 2.03
C LEU A 118 -15.55 2.63 2.51
N GLU A 119 -15.77 3.16 3.72
CA GLU A 119 -17.11 3.45 4.23
C GLU A 119 -17.81 4.49 3.36
N ARG A 120 -17.13 5.56 2.97
CA ARG A 120 -17.69 6.57 2.06
C ARG A 120 -18.01 5.98 0.70
N ALA A 121 -17.14 5.11 0.18
CA ALA A 121 -17.36 4.44 -1.10
C ALA A 121 -18.61 3.56 -1.05
N MET A 122 -18.79 2.83 0.03
CA MET A 122 -19.97 1.98 0.22
C MET A 122 -21.24 2.82 0.31
N ALA A 123 -21.21 3.90 1.10
CA ALA A 123 -22.35 4.82 1.21
C ALA A 123 -22.74 5.39 -0.16
N LYS A 124 -21.75 5.79 -0.96
CA LYS A 124 -21.99 6.29 -2.31
C LYS A 124 -22.63 5.24 -3.20
N ALA A 125 -22.17 3.99 -3.12
CA ALA A 125 -22.73 2.90 -3.91
C ALA A 125 -24.18 2.61 -3.54
N LEU A 126 -24.55 2.80 -2.28
CA LEU A 126 -25.90 2.53 -1.79
C LEU A 126 -26.88 3.68 -2.04
N GLU A 127 -26.40 4.89 -2.30
CA GLU A 127 -27.26 6.05 -2.59
C GLU A 127 -27.98 5.95 -3.93
N GLY A 128 -27.40 5.26 -4.85
CA GLY A 128 -27.89 5.32 -6.17
C GLY A 128 -28.53 4.19 -6.77
#